data_b11bd7ee79e8819fa83b1f4dc54cef1e
#
_entry.id   b11bd7ee79e8819fa83b1f4dc54cef1e
#
_cell.length_a   1.000
_cell.length_b   1.000
_cell.length_c   1.000
_cell.angle_alpha   90.00
_cell.angle_beta   90.00
_cell.angle_gamma   90.00
#
_symmetry.space_group_name_H-M   'P 1'
#
loop_
_entity.id
_entity.type
_entity.pdbx_description
1 polymer ?
#
loop_
_entity_poly.entity_id
_entity_poly.type
_entity_poly.pdbx_seq_one_letter_code
_entity_poly.pdbx_strand_id
1 'polypeptide(L)'
;MQREEIVAADRADNDGGELVYNDSGADIDADTSGGIDRFWLSGGLRITMEQQIDFLRRLRNNQLPFSRRSVEIVKDIMIAKDTMGYTVRAKTGWGAMSGLDIGWYVGYLESDSRVYYFANCIQSAKPDNPHFAPARIDILYSILGEVLGKKDSN
;
A
#
# COMPACT_ATOMS: atom_id res chain seq x y z
N MET A 1 -19.67 11.29 -10.89
CA MET A 1 -18.44 10.57 -11.33
C MET A 1 -17.36 10.94 -10.34
N GLN A 2 -16.94 10.02 -9.48
CA GLN A 2 -15.86 10.25 -8.51
C GLN A 2 -14.53 10.42 -9.24
N ARG A 3 -13.71 11.37 -8.82
CA ARG A 3 -12.34 11.50 -9.33
C ARG A 3 -11.44 10.54 -8.57
N GLU A 4 -10.60 9.81 -9.31
CA GLU A 4 -9.57 8.94 -8.76
C GLU A 4 -8.22 9.65 -8.79
N GLU A 5 -7.50 9.63 -7.69
CA GLU A 5 -6.16 10.20 -7.57
C GLU A 5 -5.21 9.16 -6.96
N ILE A 6 -3.98 9.13 -7.42
CA ILE A 6 -2.95 8.21 -6.96
C ILE A 6 -1.97 8.99 -6.08
N VAL A 7 -1.74 8.46 -4.88
CA VAL A 7 -0.71 8.95 -3.97
C VAL A 7 0.27 7.82 -3.73
N ALA A 8 1.43 7.90 -4.35
CA ALA A 8 2.54 6.98 -4.10
C ALA A 8 3.60 7.71 -3.27
N ALA A 9 4.06 7.10 -2.19
CA ALA A 9 5.17 7.61 -1.41
C ALA A 9 6.24 6.53 -1.32
N ASP A 10 7.41 6.82 -1.90
CA ASP A 10 8.63 6.05 -1.69
C ASP A 10 9.57 6.88 -0.82
N ARG A 11 10.04 6.30 0.28
CA ARG A 11 11.04 6.91 1.13
C ARG A 11 12.07 5.84 1.49
N ALA A 12 13.15 5.82 0.71
CA ALA A 12 14.37 5.14 1.11
C ALA A 12 15.16 6.10 2.02
N ASP A 13 15.53 5.64 3.21
CA ASP A 13 16.62 6.28 3.98
C ASP A 13 17.89 6.07 3.15
N ASN A 14 18.38 7.19 2.58
CA ASN A 14 19.39 7.23 1.54
C ASN A 14 20.76 6.87 2.14
N ASP A 15 21.11 5.60 2.10
CA ASP A 15 22.46 5.12 2.23
C ASP A 15 22.79 4.18 1.06
N GLY A 16 22.98 4.78 -0.10
CA GLY A 16 23.78 4.30 -1.22
C GLY A 16 23.44 2.99 -1.93
N GLY A 17 22.28 2.38 -1.70
CA GLY A 17 21.86 1.16 -2.38
C GLY A 17 20.94 1.45 -3.56
N GLU A 18 21.43 1.26 -4.78
CA GLU A 18 20.65 1.34 -6.01
C GLU A 18 19.57 0.26 -6.02
N LEU A 19 18.32 0.66 -5.82
CA LEU A 19 17.17 -0.21 -6.01
C LEU A 19 16.94 -0.39 -7.52
N VAL A 20 17.32 -1.53 -8.05
CA VAL A 20 16.99 -1.92 -9.41
C VAL A 20 15.51 -2.27 -9.49
N TYR A 21 14.69 -1.31 -9.91
CA TYR A 21 13.32 -1.56 -10.34
C TYR A 21 13.37 -2.19 -11.73
N ASN A 22 13.01 -3.46 -11.84
CA ASN A 22 12.70 -4.02 -13.15
C ASN A 22 11.32 -3.52 -13.58
N ASP A 23 11.33 -2.47 -14.42
CA ASP A 23 10.18 -1.96 -15.18
C ASP A 23 9.91 -2.87 -16.40
N SER A 24 9.80 -4.15 -16.17
CA SER A 24 9.22 -5.05 -17.16
C SER A 24 7.81 -5.35 -16.70
N GLY A 25 6.78 -4.92 -17.46
CA GLY A 25 5.38 -5.24 -17.27
C GLY A 25 5.10 -6.76 -17.32
N ALA A 26 5.96 -7.52 -16.68
CA ALA A 26 5.88 -8.95 -16.51
C ALA A 26 4.91 -9.25 -15.37
N ASP A 27 4.06 -10.22 -15.60
CA ASP A 27 3.27 -10.94 -14.61
C ASP A 27 4.02 -11.04 -13.27
N ILE A 28 3.26 -10.92 -12.16
CA ILE A 28 3.78 -11.18 -10.82
C ILE A 28 4.50 -12.52 -10.88
N ASP A 29 5.82 -12.47 -11.00
CA ASP A 29 6.63 -13.68 -11.00
C ASP A 29 6.55 -14.24 -9.57
N ALA A 30 5.62 -15.14 -9.38
CA ALA A 30 5.39 -15.81 -8.12
C ALA A 30 6.53 -16.84 -7.92
N ASP A 31 7.71 -16.32 -7.60
CA ASP A 31 8.80 -17.16 -7.10
C ASP A 31 8.36 -17.78 -5.76
N THR A 32 7.97 -19.04 -5.83
CA THR A 32 7.59 -19.83 -4.67
C THR A 32 8.80 -20.55 -4.03
N SER A 33 10.03 -20.13 -4.37
CA SER A 33 11.28 -20.74 -3.86
C SER A 33 11.39 -20.70 -2.33
N GLY A 34 10.66 -19.78 -1.66
CA GLY A 34 10.55 -19.72 -0.20
C GLY A 34 9.61 -20.76 0.44
N GLY A 35 9.01 -21.67 -0.35
CA GLY A 35 7.99 -22.60 0.10
C GLY A 35 6.59 -22.01 0.09
N ILE A 36 5.59 -22.88 -0.07
CA ILE A 36 4.19 -22.49 -0.25
C ILE A 36 3.60 -21.67 0.92
N ASP A 37 4.22 -21.75 2.08
CA ASP A 37 3.82 -21.11 3.34
C ASP A 37 4.62 -19.85 3.70
N ARG A 38 5.66 -19.49 2.92
CA ARG A 38 6.58 -18.39 3.23
C ARG A 38 6.93 -17.47 2.07
N PHE A 39 6.54 -17.79 0.83
CA PHE A 39 6.93 -17.01 -0.36
C PHE A 39 6.55 -15.52 -0.26
N TRP A 40 5.47 -15.19 0.43
CA TRP A 40 5.06 -13.81 0.68
C TRP A 40 5.83 -13.09 1.80
N LEU A 41 6.54 -13.83 2.67
CA LEU A 41 7.35 -13.28 3.77
C LEU A 41 8.82 -13.14 3.40
N SER A 42 9.33 -14.04 2.56
CA SER A 42 10.75 -14.15 2.23
C SER A 42 11.17 -13.33 1.00
N GLY A 43 10.28 -12.55 0.42
CA GLY A 43 10.58 -11.68 -0.72
C GLY A 43 10.60 -12.37 -2.09
N GLY A 44 10.15 -13.63 -2.18
CA GLY A 44 9.95 -14.32 -3.46
C GLY A 44 8.81 -13.70 -4.26
N LEU A 45 7.73 -13.27 -3.59
CA LEU A 45 6.64 -12.55 -4.21
C LEU A 45 6.94 -11.05 -4.17
N ARG A 46 7.12 -10.44 -5.33
CA ARG A 46 7.38 -9.00 -5.47
C ARG A 46 6.21 -8.32 -6.16
N ILE A 47 5.91 -7.12 -5.73
CA ILE A 47 4.88 -6.27 -6.31
C ILE A 47 5.38 -4.82 -6.31
N THR A 48 5.18 -4.09 -7.41
CA THR A 48 5.46 -2.65 -7.45
C THR A 48 4.32 -1.86 -6.80
N MET A 49 4.58 -0.59 -6.50
CA MET A 49 3.54 0.31 -5.97
C MET A 49 2.40 0.51 -6.97
N GLU A 50 2.72 0.59 -8.27
CA GLU A 50 1.74 0.73 -9.35
C GLU A 50 0.86 -0.52 -9.47
N GLN A 51 1.44 -1.71 -9.40
CA GLN A 51 0.70 -2.98 -9.39
C GLN A 51 -0.22 -3.08 -8.16
N GLN A 52 0.26 -2.62 -7.00
CA GLN A 52 -0.53 -2.57 -5.78
C GLN A 52 -1.72 -1.60 -5.91
N ILE A 53 -1.52 -0.44 -6.53
CA ILE A 53 -2.58 0.53 -6.83
C ILE A 53 -3.61 -0.07 -7.80
N ASP A 54 -3.16 -0.74 -8.88
CA ASP A 54 -4.07 -1.40 -9.82
C ASP A 54 -4.90 -2.50 -9.15
N PHE A 55 -4.26 -3.32 -8.32
CA PHE A 55 -4.96 -4.34 -7.53
C PHE A 55 -6.04 -3.71 -6.64
N LEU A 56 -5.72 -2.65 -5.91
CA LEU A 56 -6.67 -1.95 -5.03
C LEU A 56 -7.84 -1.33 -5.80
N ARG A 57 -7.56 -0.76 -6.99
CA ARG A 57 -8.60 -0.24 -7.88
C ARG A 57 -9.55 -1.36 -8.32
N ARG A 58 -9.00 -2.49 -8.75
CA ARG A 58 -9.79 -3.66 -9.15
C ARG A 58 -10.58 -4.25 -7.98
N LEU A 59 -9.99 -4.33 -6.80
CA LEU A 59 -10.66 -4.76 -5.57
C LEU A 59 -11.87 -3.86 -5.26
N ARG A 60 -11.65 -2.54 -5.24
CA ARG A 60 -12.72 -1.57 -4.97
C ARG A 60 -13.86 -1.69 -5.98
N ASN A 61 -13.55 -1.85 -7.26
CA ASN A 61 -14.50 -1.88 -8.36
C ASN A 61 -15.10 -3.28 -8.61
N ASN A 62 -14.88 -4.26 -7.74
CA ASN A 62 -15.34 -5.65 -7.89
C ASN A 62 -14.89 -6.30 -9.22
N GLN A 63 -13.67 -6.01 -9.66
CA GLN A 63 -13.08 -6.50 -10.92
C GLN A 63 -12.06 -7.64 -10.72
N LEU A 64 -11.94 -8.14 -9.49
CA LEU A 64 -11.13 -9.32 -9.21
C LEU A 64 -11.93 -10.61 -9.45
N PRO A 65 -11.28 -11.74 -9.80
CA PRO A 65 -11.93 -13.01 -10.10
C PRO A 65 -12.39 -13.75 -8.84
N PHE A 66 -13.00 -13.03 -7.91
CA PHE A 66 -13.53 -13.56 -6.65
C PHE A 66 -15.04 -13.30 -6.54
N SER A 67 -15.72 -14.06 -5.68
CA SER A 67 -17.13 -13.81 -5.43
C SER A 67 -17.34 -12.41 -4.88
N ARG A 68 -18.43 -11.74 -5.27
CA ARG A 68 -18.78 -10.43 -4.74
C ARG A 68 -18.83 -10.42 -3.22
N ARG A 69 -19.38 -11.48 -2.62
CA ARG A 69 -19.41 -11.64 -1.16
C ARG A 69 -18.02 -11.60 -0.54
N SER A 70 -17.05 -12.32 -1.12
CA SER A 70 -15.68 -12.35 -0.63
C SER A 70 -15.03 -10.97 -0.73
N VAL A 71 -15.23 -10.28 -1.86
CA VAL A 71 -14.70 -8.93 -2.07
C VAL A 71 -15.28 -7.94 -1.05
N GLU A 72 -16.59 -7.96 -0.80
CA GLU A 72 -17.22 -7.07 0.19
C GLU A 72 -16.70 -7.35 1.61
N ILE A 73 -16.56 -8.62 2.00
CA ILE A 73 -15.97 -8.98 3.31
C ILE A 73 -14.55 -8.42 3.43
N VAL A 74 -13.71 -8.54 2.38
CA VAL A 74 -12.35 -7.99 2.40
C VAL A 74 -12.38 -6.47 2.55
N LYS A 75 -13.25 -5.77 1.83
CA LYS A 75 -13.40 -4.31 1.98
C LYS A 75 -13.82 -3.92 3.39
N ASP A 76 -14.72 -4.67 4.01
CA ASP A 76 -15.21 -4.39 5.37
C ASP A 76 -14.10 -4.57 6.41
N ILE A 77 -13.33 -5.66 6.33
CA ILE A 77 -12.22 -5.89 7.27
C ILE A 77 -11.02 -4.97 7.03
N MET A 78 -10.94 -4.31 5.87
CA MET A 78 -9.92 -3.30 5.59
C MET A 78 -10.23 -1.93 6.19
N ILE A 79 -11.40 -1.70 6.77
CA ILE A 79 -11.72 -0.39 7.38
C ILE A 79 -10.73 -0.08 8.49
N ALA A 80 -9.84 0.87 8.23
CA ALA A 80 -8.83 1.34 9.17
C ALA A 80 -9.27 2.62 9.90
N LYS A 81 -10.09 3.44 9.23
CA LYS A 81 -10.67 4.66 9.81
C LYS A 81 -11.98 4.97 9.09
N ASP A 82 -12.98 5.33 9.88
CA ASP A 82 -14.28 5.78 9.39
C ASP A 82 -14.69 7.07 10.09
N THR A 83 -15.09 8.07 9.31
CA THR A 83 -15.47 9.40 9.78
C THR A 83 -16.71 9.88 9.04
N MET A 84 -17.30 11.02 9.48
CA MET A 84 -18.45 11.62 8.79
C MET A 84 -18.13 12.12 7.36
N GLY A 85 -16.85 12.28 6.99
CA GLY A 85 -16.45 12.85 5.70
C GLY A 85 -15.69 11.89 4.79
N TYR A 86 -15.12 10.83 5.33
CA TYR A 86 -14.35 9.86 4.54
C TYR A 86 -14.14 8.53 5.28
N THR A 87 -13.95 7.48 4.51
CA THR A 87 -13.55 6.15 5.00
C THR A 87 -12.20 5.78 4.42
N VAL A 88 -11.28 5.31 5.27
CA VAL A 88 -9.99 4.74 4.85
C VAL A 88 -10.07 3.22 4.98
N ARG A 89 -9.80 2.54 3.88
CA ARG A 89 -9.59 1.09 3.86
C ARG A 89 -8.14 0.81 3.55
N ALA A 90 -7.48 0.11 4.45
CA ALA A 90 -6.04 -0.11 4.34
C ALA A 90 -5.58 -1.41 4.98
N LYS A 91 -4.37 -1.84 4.58
CA LYS A 91 -3.68 -2.99 5.16
C LYS A 91 -2.20 -2.69 5.33
N THR A 92 -1.69 -3.03 6.51
CA THR A 92 -0.25 -2.99 6.79
C THR A 92 0.42 -4.30 6.35
N GLY A 93 1.66 -4.20 5.88
CA GLY A 93 2.56 -5.32 5.66
C GLY A 93 3.90 -5.07 6.34
N TRP A 94 4.59 -6.12 6.74
CA TRP A 94 5.96 -6.07 7.24
C TRP A 94 6.67 -7.35 6.85
N GLY A 95 7.82 -7.21 6.23
CA GLY A 95 8.72 -8.30 5.87
C GLY A 95 10.16 -7.88 6.10
N ALA A 96 11.07 -8.84 6.02
CA ALA A 96 12.51 -8.59 6.05
C ALA A 96 13.17 -9.26 4.85
N MET A 97 14.06 -8.55 4.17
CA MET A 97 14.80 -9.07 3.03
C MET A 97 16.22 -8.52 3.06
N SER A 98 17.21 -9.41 2.98
CA SER A 98 18.64 -9.03 2.90
C SER A 98 19.11 -8.10 4.02
N GLY A 99 18.56 -8.27 5.24
CA GLY A 99 18.90 -7.44 6.39
C GLY A 99 18.18 -6.09 6.46
N LEU A 100 17.23 -5.85 5.56
CA LEU A 100 16.36 -4.67 5.56
C LEU A 100 14.97 -5.05 6.05
N ASP A 101 14.41 -4.25 6.94
CA ASP A 101 12.98 -4.25 7.22
C ASP A 101 12.23 -3.51 6.11
N ILE A 102 11.18 -4.13 5.58
CA ILE A 102 10.32 -3.55 4.55
C ILE A 102 8.91 -3.44 5.12
N GLY A 103 8.39 -2.22 5.17
CA GLY A 103 7.08 -1.91 5.72
C GLY A 103 6.15 -1.33 4.67
N TRP A 104 4.97 -1.94 4.52
CA TRP A 104 3.92 -1.47 3.62
C TRP A 104 2.71 -0.93 4.38
N TYR A 105 2.10 0.11 3.83
CA TYR A 105 0.76 0.54 4.17
C TYR A 105 0.04 0.93 2.89
N VAL A 106 -0.93 0.12 2.47
CA VAL A 106 -1.59 0.22 1.17
C VAL A 106 -3.10 0.27 1.35
N GLY A 107 -3.79 0.98 0.48
CA GLY A 107 -5.23 1.10 0.58
C GLY A 107 -5.82 2.20 -0.27
N TYR A 108 -7.02 2.63 0.13
CA TYR A 108 -7.69 3.76 -0.49
C TYR A 108 -8.55 4.52 0.53
N LEU A 109 -8.67 5.83 0.30
CA LEU A 109 -9.57 6.72 1.01
C LEU A 109 -10.74 7.07 0.09
N GLU A 110 -11.95 6.93 0.57
CA GLU A 110 -13.18 7.31 -0.12
C GLU A 110 -13.83 8.48 0.61
N SER A 111 -14.16 9.52 -0.13
CA SER A 111 -15.04 10.59 0.28
C SER A 111 -16.23 10.69 -0.69
N ASP A 112 -17.19 11.54 -0.41
CA ASP A 112 -18.38 11.70 -1.26
C ASP A 112 -18.05 12.02 -2.73
N SER A 113 -16.95 12.75 -2.98
CA SER A 113 -16.59 13.25 -4.30
C SER A 113 -15.32 12.63 -4.89
N ARG A 114 -14.51 11.93 -4.10
CA ARG A 114 -13.17 11.50 -4.50
C ARG A 114 -12.75 10.18 -3.90
N VAL A 115 -11.86 9.51 -4.62
CA VAL A 115 -11.15 8.32 -4.15
C VAL A 115 -9.66 8.56 -4.34
N TYR A 116 -8.90 8.33 -3.27
CA TYR A 116 -7.45 8.39 -3.28
C TYR A 116 -6.90 7.00 -3.03
N TYR A 117 -6.17 6.45 -3.99
CA TYR A 117 -5.43 5.20 -3.79
C TYR A 117 -4.03 5.51 -3.33
N PHE A 118 -3.50 4.69 -2.43
CA PHE A 118 -2.16 4.86 -1.91
C PHE A 118 -1.42 3.54 -1.72
N ALA A 119 -0.12 3.58 -1.97
CA ALA A 119 0.82 2.52 -1.66
C ALA A 119 2.07 3.15 -1.06
N ASN A 120 2.23 3.04 0.25
CA ASN A 120 3.39 3.52 0.98
C ASN A 120 4.30 2.34 1.33
N CYS A 121 5.54 2.40 0.87
CA CYS A 121 6.58 1.41 1.16
C CYS A 121 7.77 2.12 1.80
N ILE A 122 8.18 1.68 2.98
CA ILE A 122 9.35 2.19 3.67
C ILE A 122 10.35 1.07 3.96
N GLN A 123 11.62 1.41 4.04
CA GLN A 123 12.69 0.48 4.36
C GLN A 123 13.55 1.01 5.50
N SER A 124 14.11 0.11 6.30
CA SER A 124 15.06 0.44 7.35
C SER A 124 16.14 -0.63 7.46
N ALA A 125 17.40 -0.21 7.47
CA ALA A 125 18.56 -1.07 7.73
C ALA A 125 18.82 -1.29 9.23
N LYS A 126 18.05 -0.63 10.11
CA LYS A 126 18.22 -0.73 11.56
C LYS A 126 17.25 -1.78 12.08
N PRO A 127 17.71 -2.97 12.49
CA PRO A 127 16.86 -3.92 13.18
C PRO A 127 16.33 -3.26 14.48
N ASP A 128 15.10 -3.59 14.83
CA ASP A 128 14.44 -3.10 16.05
C ASP A 128 14.23 -1.57 16.15
N ASN A 129 14.08 -0.87 15.00
CA ASN A 129 13.72 0.53 15.02
C ASN A 129 12.26 0.69 15.53
N PRO A 130 12.03 1.22 16.74
CA PRO A 130 10.69 1.32 17.33
C PRO A 130 9.77 2.28 16.56
N HIS A 131 10.33 3.17 15.74
CA HIS A 131 9.58 4.13 14.93
C HIS A 131 9.17 3.57 13.56
N PHE A 132 9.74 2.43 13.15
CA PHE A 132 9.48 1.86 11.82
C PHE A 132 8.01 1.46 11.62
N ALA A 133 7.44 0.76 12.58
CA ALA A 133 6.06 0.29 12.47
C ALA A 133 5.03 1.43 12.38
N PRO A 134 5.08 2.49 13.21
CA PRO A 134 4.18 3.63 13.08
C PRO A 134 4.49 4.51 11.87
N ALA A 135 5.76 4.70 11.49
CA ALA A 135 6.17 5.64 10.44
C ALA A 135 5.44 5.40 9.10
N ARG A 136 5.22 4.15 8.69
CA ARG A 136 4.50 3.82 7.46
C ARG A 136 3.05 4.33 7.44
N ILE A 137 2.43 4.46 8.62
CA ILE A 137 1.06 4.97 8.78
C ILE A 137 1.11 6.50 8.88
N ASP A 138 1.99 7.04 9.72
CA ASP A 138 2.09 8.48 10.00
C ASP A 138 2.47 9.27 8.76
N ILE A 139 3.39 8.76 7.93
CA ILE A 139 3.77 9.36 6.64
C ILE A 139 2.54 9.50 5.75
N LEU A 140 1.74 8.45 5.62
CA LEU A 140 0.54 8.50 4.79
C LEU A 140 -0.45 9.56 5.30
N TYR A 141 -0.77 9.55 6.60
CA TYR A 141 -1.73 10.52 7.14
C TYR A 141 -1.22 11.96 7.07
N SER A 142 0.08 12.19 7.15
CA SER A 142 0.69 13.50 6.88
C SER A 142 0.41 13.96 5.45
N ILE A 143 0.65 13.09 4.46
CA ILE A 143 0.41 13.39 3.04
C ILE A 143 -1.09 13.59 2.77
N LEU A 144 -1.95 12.72 3.29
CA LEU A 144 -3.39 12.86 3.12
C LEU A 144 -3.91 14.16 3.76
N GLY A 145 -3.38 14.55 4.92
CA GLY A 145 -3.70 15.83 5.56
C GLY A 145 -3.37 17.02 4.66
N GLU A 146 -2.23 17.02 4.00
CA GLU A 146 -1.86 18.07 3.04
C GLU A 146 -2.77 18.07 1.79
N VAL A 147 -3.06 16.88 1.25
CA VAL A 147 -3.91 16.74 0.05
C VAL A 147 -5.34 17.16 0.33
N LEU A 148 -5.89 16.80 1.48
CA LEU A 148 -7.25 17.14 1.87
C LEU A 148 -7.35 18.60 2.33
N GLY A 149 -6.36 19.10 3.09
CA GLY A 149 -6.36 20.47 3.64
C GLY A 149 -6.12 21.58 2.60
N LYS A 150 -5.45 21.29 1.48
CA LYS A 150 -5.25 22.28 0.39
C LYS A 150 -6.52 22.64 -0.39
N LYS A 151 -7.65 21.99 -0.14
CA LYS A 151 -8.88 22.14 -0.95
C LYS A 151 -10.00 22.94 -0.30
N ASP A 152 -9.87 23.29 0.97
CA ASP A 152 -10.83 24.18 1.65
C ASP A 152 -10.45 25.66 1.50
N SER A 153 -9.44 25.99 0.68
CA SER A 153 -8.89 27.34 0.50
C SER A 153 -9.11 27.94 -0.91
N ASN A 154 -10.06 27.39 -1.70
CA ASN A 154 -10.43 27.94 -3.02
C ASN A 154 -11.92 28.20 -3.12
#